data_a28eade4050d788f6b66582bf38f1a52
#
_entry.id   a28eade4050d788f6b66582bf38f1a52
#
_cell.length_a   1.000
_cell.length_b   1.000
_cell.length_c   1.000
_cell.angle_alpha   90.00
_cell.angle_beta   90.00
_cell.angle_gamma   90.00
#
_symmetry.space_group_name_H-M   'P 1'
#
loop_
_entity.id
_entity.type
_entity.pdbx_description
1 polymer ?
#
loop_
_entity_poly.entity_id
_entity_poly.type
_entity_poly.pdbx_seq_one_letter_code
_entity_poly.pdbx_strand_id
1 'polypeptide(L)'
;QCDFYILPSNSDEAVLNLETFDDSIFWHKVSVNKEIFNSVASILPQVKSWSDSLDIYGNLEDSCLQISFDNNGLVDGALLRINFTSEYKDILKFIISLCVKNDFEILTSDLSKLPLLYSQIDQYIAGSKRKEKFMKLQKPI
;
A
#
# COMPACT_ATOMS: atom_id res chain seq x y z
N GLN A 1 6.00 1.97 -11.58
CA GLN A 1 5.73 1.76 -10.15
C GLN A 1 4.32 1.19 -9.93
N CYS A 2 4.14 0.52 -8.80
CA CYS A 2 2.86 -0.07 -8.42
C CYS A 2 2.36 0.55 -7.13
N ASP A 3 1.08 0.90 -7.10
CA ASP A 3 0.41 1.36 -5.89
C ASP A 3 -0.54 0.27 -5.39
N PHE A 4 -0.55 0.08 -4.08
CA PHE A 4 -1.40 -0.90 -3.41
C PHE A 4 -2.15 -0.24 -2.27
N TYR A 5 -3.43 -0.56 -2.12
CA TYR A 5 -4.19 -0.21 -0.92
C TYR A 5 -3.99 -1.29 0.14
N ILE A 6 -3.86 -0.87 1.39
CA ILE A 6 -3.90 -1.77 2.54
C ILE A 6 -5.21 -1.50 3.27
N LEU A 7 -6.01 -2.54 3.45
CA LEU A 7 -7.32 -2.46 4.12
C LEU A 7 -7.41 -3.48 5.25
N PRO A 8 -8.29 -3.26 6.23
CA PRO A 8 -8.66 -4.32 7.17
C PRO A 8 -9.25 -5.52 6.44
N SER A 9 -8.97 -6.74 6.91
CA SER A 9 -9.34 -7.99 6.21
C SER A 9 -10.84 -8.23 6.07
N ASN A 10 -11.67 -7.49 6.79
CA ASN A 10 -13.13 -7.65 6.71
C ASN A 10 -13.77 -6.73 5.67
N SER A 11 -13.01 -6.22 4.70
CA SER A 11 -13.57 -5.40 3.63
C SER A 11 -14.50 -6.23 2.75
N ASP A 12 -15.71 -5.73 2.51
CA ASP A 12 -16.71 -6.40 1.69
C ASP A 12 -16.46 -6.09 0.21
N GLU A 13 -16.25 -7.14 -0.59
CA GLU A 13 -16.03 -7.00 -2.03
C GLU A 13 -17.19 -6.30 -2.76
N ALA A 14 -18.42 -6.44 -2.25
CA ALA A 14 -19.59 -5.81 -2.85
C ALA A 14 -19.53 -4.29 -2.83
N VAL A 15 -18.74 -3.69 -1.92
CA VAL A 15 -18.53 -2.24 -1.82
C VAL A 15 -17.20 -1.78 -2.42
N LEU A 16 -16.42 -2.69 -3.02
CA LEU A 16 -15.18 -2.34 -3.71
C LEU A 16 -15.49 -1.89 -5.15
N ASN A 17 -15.86 -0.63 -5.29
CA ASN A 17 -16.19 -0.01 -6.56
C ASN A 17 -15.25 1.17 -6.81
N LEU A 18 -14.54 1.15 -7.93
CA LEU A 18 -13.56 2.19 -8.29
C LEU A 18 -14.13 3.60 -8.32
N GLU A 19 -15.40 3.75 -8.72
CA GLU A 19 -16.03 5.07 -8.84
C GLU A 19 -16.38 5.67 -7.48
N THR A 20 -16.60 4.83 -6.46
CA THR A 20 -17.07 5.26 -5.15
C THR A 20 -16.12 4.84 -4.03
N PHE A 21 -14.93 4.34 -4.36
CA PHE A 21 -14.00 3.80 -3.38
C PHE A 21 -13.52 4.89 -2.43
N ASP A 22 -13.69 4.62 -1.14
CA ASP A 22 -13.17 5.42 -0.04
C ASP A 22 -12.68 4.46 1.04
N ASP A 23 -11.34 4.32 1.17
CA ASP A 23 -10.75 3.38 2.10
C ASP A 23 -11.02 3.73 3.57
N SER A 24 -11.30 5.00 3.88
CA SER A 24 -11.64 5.41 5.25
C SER A 24 -12.87 4.71 5.79
N ILE A 25 -13.83 4.34 4.94
CA ILE A 25 -15.04 3.62 5.33
C ILE A 25 -14.67 2.28 5.97
N PHE A 26 -13.69 1.57 5.41
CA PHE A 26 -13.23 0.28 5.93
C PHE A 26 -12.42 0.45 7.21
N TRP A 27 -11.53 1.44 7.26
CA TRP A 27 -10.69 1.68 8.42
C TRP A 27 -11.49 2.15 9.63
N HIS A 28 -12.54 2.95 9.45
CA HIS A 28 -13.37 3.45 10.54
C HIS A 28 -14.14 2.34 11.28
N LYS A 29 -14.30 1.18 10.65
CA LYS A 29 -14.99 0.03 11.26
C LYS A 29 -14.15 -0.70 12.31
N VAL A 30 -12.83 -0.52 12.33
CA VAL A 30 -11.91 -1.35 13.13
C VAL A 30 -11.07 -0.57 14.14
N SER A 31 -11.04 0.74 14.11
CA SER A 31 -10.34 1.58 15.11
C SER A 31 -8.87 1.19 15.33
N VAL A 32 -8.08 1.20 14.28
CA VAL A 32 -6.65 0.86 14.32
C VAL A 32 -5.83 2.11 14.60
N ASN A 33 -4.99 2.09 15.64
CA ASN A 33 -4.07 3.19 15.94
C ASN A 33 -2.89 3.17 14.98
N LYS A 34 -2.50 4.36 14.49
CA LYS A 34 -1.37 4.51 13.54
C LYS A 34 -0.05 3.98 14.08
N GLU A 35 0.12 3.87 15.39
CA GLU A 35 1.35 3.35 16.02
C GLU A 35 1.67 1.92 15.59
N ILE A 36 0.70 1.18 15.09
CA ILE A 36 0.90 -0.17 14.55
C ILE A 36 1.91 -0.16 13.39
N PHE A 37 2.04 0.97 12.69
CA PHE A 37 2.95 1.13 11.57
C PHE A 37 4.34 1.66 11.96
N ASN A 38 4.57 1.98 13.24
CA ASN A 38 5.86 2.55 13.69
C ASN A 38 7.06 1.65 13.34
N SER A 39 6.88 0.34 13.36
CA SER A 39 7.94 -0.62 13.03
C SER A 39 8.40 -0.54 11.57
N VAL A 40 7.60 0.06 10.69
CA VAL A 40 7.97 0.26 9.28
C VAL A 40 9.22 1.14 9.16
N ALA A 41 9.48 2.01 10.13
CA ALA A 41 10.67 2.87 10.14
C ALA A 41 11.98 2.08 10.12
N SER A 42 11.96 0.79 10.49
CA SER A 42 13.15 -0.07 10.42
C SER A 42 13.55 -0.45 8.99
N ILE A 43 12.62 -0.38 8.04
CA ILE A 43 12.86 -0.73 6.64
C ILE A 43 12.65 0.45 5.69
N LEU A 44 11.74 1.36 6.02
CA LEU A 44 11.46 2.59 5.30
C LEU A 44 11.49 3.74 6.30
N PRO A 45 12.57 4.54 6.35
CA PRO A 45 12.67 5.61 7.35
C PRO A 45 11.52 6.59 7.26
N GLN A 46 10.97 6.99 8.41
CA GLN A 46 9.93 8.00 8.45
C GLN A 46 10.51 9.36 8.05
N VAL A 47 9.82 10.06 7.15
CA VAL A 47 10.24 11.37 6.66
C VAL A 47 9.16 12.41 6.99
N LYS A 48 9.52 13.69 6.83
CA LYS A 48 8.57 14.78 7.08
C LYS A 48 7.43 14.77 6.07
N SER A 49 6.21 14.85 6.59
CA SER A 49 4.99 14.94 5.79
C SER A 49 4.58 16.41 5.60
N TRP A 50 3.79 16.66 4.55
CA TRP A 50 3.17 17.98 4.30
C TRP A 50 1.90 18.19 5.12
N SER A 51 1.45 17.21 5.90
CA SER A 51 0.22 17.26 6.68
C SER A 51 0.42 16.65 8.06
N ASP A 52 -0.23 17.22 9.07
CA ASP A 52 -0.22 16.69 10.44
C ASP A 52 -1.06 15.41 10.57
N SER A 53 -1.85 15.06 9.56
CA SER A 53 -2.69 13.87 9.54
C SER A 53 -2.19 12.78 8.59
N LEU A 54 -0.92 12.85 8.22
CA LEU A 54 -0.28 11.90 7.29
C LEU A 54 1.15 11.60 7.74
N ASP A 55 1.45 10.32 7.93
CA ASP A 55 2.82 9.84 8.14
C ASP A 55 3.34 9.23 6.83
N ILE A 56 4.59 9.53 6.49
CA ILE A 56 5.26 9.01 5.30
C ILE A 56 6.50 8.23 5.72
N TYR A 57 6.57 6.98 5.27
CA TYR A 57 7.75 6.12 5.44
C TYR A 57 8.37 5.88 4.07
N GLY A 58 9.67 6.14 3.94
CA GLY A 58 10.39 5.98 2.68
C GLY A 58 10.47 7.28 1.89
N ASN A 59 10.48 7.17 0.56
CA ASN A 59 10.63 8.30 -0.36
C ASN A 59 9.51 8.27 -1.39
N LEU A 60 8.80 9.38 -1.55
CA LEU A 60 7.69 9.51 -2.50
C LEU A 60 8.11 9.27 -3.96
N GLU A 61 9.39 9.48 -4.28
CA GLU A 61 9.95 9.23 -5.63
C GLU A 61 10.51 7.82 -5.77
N ASP A 62 10.45 7.01 -4.72
CA ASP A 62 10.88 5.63 -4.68
C ASP A 62 9.77 4.80 -4.03
N SER A 63 10.11 3.75 -3.29
CA SER A 63 9.12 3.01 -2.51
C SER A 63 8.76 3.75 -1.24
N CYS A 64 7.48 3.79 -0.90
CA CYS A 64 7.01 4.45 0.31
C CYS A 64 5.71 3.85 0.82
N LEU A 65 5.44 4.10 2.10
CA LEU A 65 4.16 3.80 2.74
C LEU A 65 3.58 5.09 3.30
N GLN A 66 2.36 5.40 2.95
CA GLN A 66 1.65 6.59 3.40
C GLN A 66 0.49 6.16 4.30
N ILE A 67 0.48 6.66 5.53
CA ILE A 67 -0.57 6.34 6.52
C ILE A 67 -1.29 7.63 6.87
N SER A 68 -2.56 7.74 6.49
CA SER A 68 -3.42 8.84 6.91
C SER A 68 -4.19 8.44 8.17
N PHE A 69 -4.46 9.42 9.04
CA PHE A 69 -5.11 9.17 10.32
C PHE A 69 -5.91 10.39 10.76
N ASP A 70 -6.87 10.18 11.66
CA ASP A 70 -7.72 11.23 12.20
C ASP A 70 -7.08 11.91 13.43
N ASN A 71 -7.82 12.84 14.05
CA ASN A 71 -7.34 13.59 15.20
C ASN A 71 -7.06 12.74 16.45
N ASN A 72 -7.59 11.53 16.48
CA ASN A 72 -7.37 10.57 17.57
C ASN A 72 -6.22 9.59 17.27
N GLY A 73 -5.54 9.75 16.12
CA GLY A 73 -4.48 8.85 15.70
C GLY A 73 -5.00 7.52 15.15
N LEU A 74 -6.28 7.43 14.79
CA LEU A 74 -6.85 6.24 14.19
C LEU A 74 -6.67 6.27 12.66
N VAL A 75 -6.20 5.17 12.10
CA VAL A 75 -5.91 5.06 10.67
C VAL A 75 -7.19 5.21 9.86
N ASP A 76 -7.13 6.03 8.81
CA ASP A 76 -8.21 6.15 7.83
C ASP A 76 -7.75 5.88 6.39
N GLY A 77 -6.49 5.55 6.20
CA GLY A 77 -5.96 5.13 4.91
C GLY A 77 -4.53 4.62 5.01
N ALA A 78 -4.18 3.66 4.17
CA ALA A 78 -2.83 3.14 4.04
C ALA A 78 -2.55 2.82 2.57
N LEU A 79 -1.53 3.44 2.00
CA LEU A 79 -1.14 3.29 0.61
C LEU A 79 0.33 2.90 0.52
N LEU A 80 0.60 1.76 -0.12
CA LEU A 80 1.96 1.29 -0.38
C LEU A 80 2.31 1.55 -1.84
N ARG A 81 3.43 2.21 -2.07
CA ARG A 81 4.01 2.40 -3.41
C ARG A 81 5.29 1.61 -3.52
N ILE A 82 5.40 0.78 -4.55
CA ILE A 82 6.61 0.02 -4.85
C ILE A 82 7.22 0.56 -6.14
N ASN A 83 8.46 1.02 -6.06
CA ASN A 83 9.26 1.33 -7.24
C ASN A 83 9.99 0.06 -7.65
N PHE A 84 9.52 -0.58 -8.74
CA PHE A 84 10.07 -1.85 -9.20
C PHE A 84 11.42 -1.72 -9.96
N THR A 85 11.93 -0.50 -10.13
CA THR A 85 13.28 -0.27 -10.66
C THR A 85 14.34 -0.28 -9.56
N SER A 86 13.93 -0.26 -8.30
CA SER A 86 14.79 -0.35 -7.12
C SER A 86 14.61 -1.71 -6.44
N GLU A 87 15.49 -2.05 -5.50
CA GLU A 87 15.34 -3.26 -4.70
C GLU A 87 14.15 -3.09 -3.73
N TYR A 88 13.17 -3.97 -3.82
CA TYR A 88 11.95 -3.88 -3.00
C TYR A 88 11.62 -5.15 -2.22
N LYS A 89 12.43 -6.21 -2.36
CA LYS A 89 12.15 -7.52 -1.77
C LYS A 89 11.93 -7.47 -0.25
N ASP A 90 12.84 -6.82 0.47
CA ASP A 90 12.78 -6.75 1.92
C ASP A 90 11.63 -5.86 2.39
N ILE A 91 11.36 -4.78 1.67
CA ILE A 91 10.23 -3.90 1.93
C ILE A 91 8.92 -4.69 1.81
N LEU A 92 8.75 -5.40 0.70
CA LEU A 92 7.54 -6.17 0.42
C LEU A 92 7.33 -7.27 1.46
N LYS A 93 8.39 -8.00 1.80
CA LYS A 93 8.31 -9.06 2.83
C LYS A 93 7.92 -8.50 4.19
N PHE A 94 8.47 -7.36 4.56
CA PHE A 94 8.13 -6.69 5.82
C PHE A 94 6.64 -6.30 5.85
N ILE A 95 6.15 -5.66 4.80
CA ILE A 95 4.76 -5.21 4.71
C ILE A 95 3.79 -6.41 4.71
N ILE A 96 4.11 -7.49 4.01
CA ILE A 96 3.30 -8.72 4.02
C ILE A 96 3.21 -9.27 5.45
N SER A 97 4.33 -9.36 6.15
CA SER A 97 4.35 -9.85 7.54
C SER A 97 3.52 -8.97 8.46
N LEU A 98 3.60 -7.67 8.29
CA LEU A 98 2.81 -6.72 9.08
C LEU A 98 1.31 -6.90 8.81
N CYS A 99 0.93 -7.11 7.56
CA CYS A 99 -0.46 -7.34 7.19
C CYS A 99 -1.00 -8.66 7.74
N VAL A 100 -0.21 -9.74 7.68
CA VAL A 100 -0.59 -11.03 8.26
C VAL A 100 -0.80 -10.90 9.76
N LYS A 101 0.15 -10.25 10.45
CA LYS A 101 0.11 -10.09 11.91
C LYS A 101 -1.08 -9.28 12.39
N ASN A 102 -1.50 -8.28 11.62
CA ASN A 102 -2.53 -7.32 12.05
C ASN A 102 -3.88 -7.55 11.35
N ASP A 103 -4.00 -8.62 10.59
CA ASP A 103 -5.24 -8.97 9.90
C ASP A 103 -5.65 -7.90 8.88
N PHE A 104 -4.69 -7.47 8.08
CA PHE A 104 -4.91 -6.57 6.94
C PHE A 104 -4.83 -7.35 5.64
N GLU A 105 -5.32 -6.75 4.56
CA GLU A 105 -5.22 -7.29 3.20
C GLU A 105 -4.62 -6.25 2.27
N ILE A 106 -4.07 -6.72 1.14
CA ILE A 106 -3.45 -5.87 0.12
C ILE A 106 -4.28 -5.96 -1.15
N LEU A 107 -4.62 -4.79 -1.71
CA LEU A 107 -5.37 -4.68 -2.96
C LEU A 107 -4.55 -3.93 -4.00
N THR A 108 -4.71 -4.33 -5.26
CA THR A 108 -4.17 -3.58 -6.39
C THR A 108 -4.89 -2.24 -6.56
N SER A 109 -4.36 -1.36 -7.41
CA SER A 109 -5.00 -0.07 -7.68
C SER A 109 -6.38 -0.19 -8.33
N ASP A 110 -6.70 -1.34 -8.95
CA ASP A 110 -8.04 -1.64 -9.48
C ASP A 110 -8.92 -2.41 -8.48
N LEU A 111 -8.51 -2.45 -7.21
CA LEU A 111 -9.24 -3.04 -6.08
C LEU A 111 -9.36 -4.56 -6.12
N SER A 112 -8.43 -5.24 -6.78
CA SER A 112 -8.34 -6.70 -6.75
C SER A 112 -7.52 -7.14 -5.53
N LYS A 113 -8.06 -8.07 -4.74
CA LYS A 113 -7.36 -8.61 -3.58
C LYS A 113 -6.21 -9.52 -4.01
N LEU A 114 -5.05 -9.36 -3.40
CA LEU A 114 -3.88 -10.22 -3.62
C LEU A 114 -3.68 -11.13 -2.42
N PRO A 115 -3.33 -12.42 -2.64
CA PRO A 115 -2.91 -13.28 -1.53
C PRO A 115 -1.69 -12.68 -0.83
N LEU A 116 -1.63 -12.80 0.50
CA LEU A 116 -0.50 -12.29 1.29
C LEU A 116 0.70 -13.25 1.20
N LEU A 117 1.14 -13.51 -0.02
CA LEU A 117 2.28 -14.36 -0.36
C LEU A 117 3.24 -13.57 -1.23
N TYR A 118 4.50 -13.53 -0.83
CA TYR A 118 5.53 -12.77 -1.55
C TYR A 118 5.56 -13.13 -3.04
N SER A 119 5.55 -14.40 -3.39
CA SER A 119 5.62 -14.85 -4.78
C SER A 119 4.45 -14.33 -5.63
N GLN A 120 3.24 -14.28 -5.06
CA GLN A 120 2.06 -13.81 -5.79
C GLN A 120 2.11 -12.30 -6.03
N ILE A 121 2.49 -11.53 -5.02
CA ILE A 121 2.58 -10.07 -5.14
C ILE A 121 3.76 -9.71 -6.04
N ASP A 122 4.89 -10.42 -5.90
CA ASP A 122 6.05 -10.20 -6.77
C ASP A 122 5.73 -10.48 -8.24
N GLN A 123 4.94 -11.52 -8.53
CA GLN A 123 4.47 -11.81 -9.89
C GLN A 123 3.60 -10.68 -10.45
N TYR A 124 2.75 -10.11 -9.62
CA TYR A 124 1.93 -8.96 -10.02
C TYR A 124 2.82 -7.75 -10.36
N ILE A 125 3.81 -7.48 -9.52
CA ILE A 125 4.76 -6.37 -9.75
C ILE A 125 5.56 -6.60 -11.02
N ALA A 126 6.06 -7.81 -11.23
CA ALA A 126 6.80 -8.18 -12.46
C ALA A 126 5.93 -8.03 -13.71
N GLY A 127 4.66 -8.40 -13.63
CA GLY A 127 3.68 -8.20 -14.70
C GLY A 127 3.46 -6.73 -15.01
N SER A 128 3.34 -5.89 -14.00
CA SER A 128 3.19 -4.44 -14.15
C SER A 128 4.43 -3.81 -14.78
N LYS A 129 5.62 -4.25 -14.38
CA LYS A 129 6.89 -3.79 -14.96
C LYS A 129 6.99 -4.12 -16.44
N ARG A 130 6.62 -5.35 -16.83
CA ARG A 130 6.61 -5.76 -18.25
C ARG A 130 5.60 -4.96 -19.05
N LYS A 131 4.42 -4.75 -18.51
CA LYS A 131 3.36 -3.97 -19.17
C LYS A 131 3.79 -2.53 -19.39
N GLU A 132 4.39 -1.89 -18.41
CA GLU A 132 4.89 -0.52 -18.52
C GLU A 132 5.99 -0.42 -19.59
N LYS A 133 6.93 -1.36 -19.59
CA LYS A 133 7.99 -1.42 -20.60
C LYS A 133 7.42 -1.58 -22.01
N PHE A 134 6.45 -2.46 -22.19
CA PHE A 134 5.78 -2.69 -23.47
C PHE A 134 5.09 -1.43 -23.97
N MET A 135 4.38 -0.73 -23.09
CA MET A 135 3.70 0.52 -23.45
C MET A 135 4.69 1.62 -23.88
N LYS A 136 5.84 1.71 -23.22
CA LYS A 136 6.90 2.66 -23.61
C LYS A 136 7.44 2.37 -24.99
N LEU A 137 7.58 1.10 -25.37
CA LEU A 137 8.07 0.70 -26.69
C LEU A 137 7.06 0.99 -27.80
N GLN A 138 5.79 1.11 -27.51
CA GLN A 138 4.71 1.36 -28.45
C GLN A 138 4.42 2.84 -28.67
N LYS A 139 4.96 3.73 -27.85
CA LYS A 139 4.72 5.17 -28.02
C LYS A 139 5.33 5.66 -29.33
N PRO A 140 4.57 6.34 -30.18
CA PRO A 140 5.14 6.97 -31.39
C PRO A 140 6.17 8.01 -30.97
N ILE A 141 7.23 8.04 -31.68
CA ILE A 141 8.31 9.00 -31.48
C ILE A 141 7.91 10.36 -32.05
#